data_9e7d1a42452bc898e8487ed63609ca05
#
_entry.id   9e7d1a42452bc898e8487ed63609ca05
#
_cell.length_a   1.000
_cell.length_b   1.000
_cell.length_c   1.000
_cell.angle_alpha   90.00
_cell.angle_beta   90.00
_cell.angle_gamma   90.00
#
_symmetry.space_group_name_H-M   'P 1'
#
loop_
_entity.id
_entity.type
_entity.pdbx_description
1 polymer ?
#
loop_
_entity_poly.entity_id
_entity_poly.type
_entity_poly.pdbx_seq_one_letter_code
_entity_poly.pdbx_strand_id
1 'polypeptide(L)'
;MTRPPVSVQLYTVRDALAADPDATLARLAEIGFTAVEPFGLTDAVDTLEPAVRSVGLTAPTSHVGLLDGRHNEAFAAAKRLGVETLIDPYVSEESWTTREAIAETARALTEVSLAAADQGLRVGYHNHWWELEQRIDGTPALEVFADLIGDNVVLELDTYWSAVGAVDPVALLGRLGERVVAIHVKDGPATMDMSAQQPAGQGVMPIADVLAGCDPFAQPESMLDEYNLRLARV
;
A
#
# COMPACT_ATOMS: atom_id res chain seq x y z
N MET A 1 -16.69 16.06 4.67
CA MET A 1 -16.02 14.81 4.24
C MET A 1 -15.14 14.35 5.39
N THR A 2 -15.14 13.09 5.74
CA THR A 2 -14.26 12.54 6.78
C THR A 2 -12.86 12.39 6.21
N ARG A 3 -11.84 12.74 6.99
CA ARG A 3 -10.43 12.49 6.61
C ARG A 3 -10.24 11.00 6.30
N PRO A 4 -9.42 10.65 5.29
CA PRO A 4 -9.06 9.25 5.06
C PRO A 4 -8.41 8.65 6.33
N PRO A 5 -8.70 7.40 6.67
CA PRO A 5 -8.12 6.78 7.84
C PRO A 5 -6.60 6.63 7.66
N VAL A 6 -5.86 6.92 8.73
CA VAL A 6 -4.44 6.59 8.79
C VAL A 6 -4.31 5.14 9.24
N SER A 7 -3.73 4.31 8.39
CA SER A 7 -3.49 2.89 8.63
C SER A 7 -1.99 2.63 8.87
N VAL A 8 -1.67 1.64 9.70
CA VAL A 8 -0.29 1.17 9.85
C VAL A 8 -0.10 -0.08 9.03
N GLN A 9 0.82 -0.04 8.07
CA GLN A 9 1.29 -1.25 7.40
C GLN A 9 2.06 -2.11 8.42
N LEU A 10 1.52 -3.30 8.72
CA LEU A 10 2.03 -4.17 9.79
C LEU A 10 3.45 -4.70 9.53
N TYR A 11 3.92 -4.65 8.28
CA TYR A 11 5.31 -4.95 7.95
C TYR A 11 6.31 -4.00 8.65
N THR A 12 5.88 -2.77 8.95
CA THR A 12 6.69 -1.80 9.70
C THR A 12 7.00 -2.29 11.12
N VAL A 13 6.09 -3.03 11.73
CA VAL A 13 6.21 -3.58 13.09
C VAL A 13 6.33 -5.12 13.08
N ARG A 14 6.77 -5.71 11.98
CA ARG A 14 6.79 -7.17 11.75
C ARG A 14 7.51 -7.97 12.82
N ASP A 15 8.61 -7.43 13.38
CA ASP A 15 9.39 -8.14 14.41
C ASP A 15 8.62 -8.21 15.74
N ALA A 16 7.98 -7.09 16.15
CA ALA A 16 7.11 -7.04 17.31
C ALA A 16 5.85 -7.90 17.09
N LEU A 17 5.25 -7.81 15.90
CA LEU A 17 4.08 -8.60 15.52
C LEU A 17 4.36 -10.11 15.55
N ALA A 18 5.53 -10.53 15.09
CA ALA A 18 5.95 -11.93 15.12
C ALA A 18 6.21 -12.43 16.55
N ALA A 19 6.67 -11.55 17.44
CA ALA A 19 6.92 -11.90 18.84
C ALA A 19 5.61 -11.98 19.66
N ASP A 20 4.72 -11.01 19.51
CA ASP A 20 3.43 -10.95 20.23
C ASP A 20 2.41 -10.11 19.43
N PRO A 21 1.56 -10.74 18.63
CA PRO A 21 0.54 -10.05 17.83
C PRO A 21 -0.46 -9.25 18.68
N ASP A 22 -0.92 -9.83 19.79
CA ASP A 22 -1.93 -9.22 20.64
C ASP A 22 -1.39 -7.95 21.32
N ALA A 23 -0.20 -8.02 21.91
CA ALA A 23 0.45 -6.86 22.53
C ALA A 23 0.79 -5.77 21.49
N THR A 24 1.24 -6.16 20.30
CA THR A 24 1.57 -5.20 19.22
C THR A 24 0.34 -4.45 18.75
N LEU A 25 -0.75 -5.15 18.46
CA LEU A 25 -1.99 -4.52 17.99
C LEU A 25 -2.66 -3.68 19.09
N ALA A 26 -2.65 -4.15 20.36
CA ALA A 26 -3.10 -3.36 21.49
C ALA A 26 -2.31 -2.05 21.61
N ARG A 27 -0.99 -2.11 21.43
CA ARG A 27 -0.14 -0.92 21.46
C ARG A 27 -0.45 0.06 20.32
N LEU A 28 -0.71 -0.41 19.11
CA LEU A 28 -1.13 0.45 18.00
C LEU A 28 -2.47 1.13 18.30
N ALA A 29 -3.44 0.40 18.85
CA ALA A 29 -4.72 0.96 19.25
C ALA A 29 -4.58 2.01 20.39
N GLU A 30 -3.73 1.76 21.41
CA GLU A 30 -3.42 2.72 22.47
C GLU A 30 -2.80 4.02 21.95
N ILE A 31 -1.95 3.95 20.92
CA ILE A 31 -1.35 5.12 20.25
C ILE A 31 -2.45 5.94 19.55
N GLY A 32 -3.58 5.30 19.21
CA GLY A 32 -4.74 5.93 18.60
C GLY A 32 -4.92 5.62 17.12
N PHE A 33 -4.24 4.60 16.59
CA PHE A 33 -4.58 4.08 15.27
C PHE A 33 -5.93 3.37 15.31
N THR A 34 -6.68 3.49 14.23
CA THR A 34 -7.99 2.83 14.07
C THR A 34 -7.98 1.79 12.95
N ALA A 35 -6.92 1.80 12.15
CA ALA A 35 -6.77 0.88 11.03
C ALA A 35 -5.34 0.35 10.94
N VAL A 36 -5.22 -0.86 10.41
CA VAL A 36 -3.96 -1.52 10.07
C VAL A 36 -4.05 -2.08 8.66
N GLU A 37 -2.88 -2.29 8.05
CA GLU A 37 -2.77 -3.01 6.79
C GLU A 37 -1.94 -4.28 7.03
N PRO A 38 -2.58 -5.45 7.07
CA PRO A 38 -1.89 -6.73 7.15
C PRO A 38 -1.04 -7.04 5.92
N PHE A 39 -0.07 -7.92 6.07
CA PHE A 39 0.69 -8.51 4.97
C PHE A 39 0.68 -10.04 5.08
N GLY A 40 0.83 -10.73 3.92
CA GLY A 40 0.80 -12.18 3.87
C GLY A 40 -0.52 -12.76 4.40
N LEU A 41 -1.65 -12.09 4.12
CA LEU A 41 -2.95 -12.32 4.74
C LEU A 41 -3.40 -13.78 4.68
N THR A 42 -3.15 -14.48 3.58
CA THR A 42 -3.57 -15.87 3.40
C THR A 42 -3.07 -16.79 4.52
N ASP A 43 -1.82 -16.59 4.95
CA ASP A 43 -1.19 -17.41 5.98
C ASP A 43 -1.33 -16.80 7.39
N ALA A 44 -1.60 -15.49 7.48
CA ALA A 44 -1.64 -14.76 8.75
C ALA A 44 -3.06 -14.61 9.34
N VAL A 45 -4.13 -14.84 8.57
CA VAL A 45 -5.51 -14.52 8.97
C VAL A 45 -5.95 -15.20 10.24
N ASP A 46 -5.53 -16.44 10.49
CA ASP A 46 -5.93 -17.19 11.71
C ASP A 46 -5.40 -16.55 13.00
N THR A 47 -4.24 -15.90 12.92
CA THR A 47 -3.65 -15.16 14.03
C THR A 47 -4.19 -13.72 14.10
N LEU A 48 -4.28 -13.05 12.96
CA LEU A 48 -4.62 -11.63 12.91
C LEU A 48 -6.10 -11.34 13.15
N GLU A 49 -7.01 -12.19 12.69
CA GLU A 49 -8.45 -11.95 12.83
C GLU A 49 -8.88 -11.75 14.30
N PRO A 50 -8.59 -12.67 15.24
CA PRO A 50 -8.96 -12.48 16.64
C PRO A 50 -8.23 -11.29 17.27
N ALA A 51 -6.94 -11.08 16.98
CA ALA A 51 -6.13 -10.02 17.56
C ALA A 51 -6.60 -8.62 17.12
N VAL A 52 -6.84 -8.40 15.82
CA VAL A 52 -7.35 -7.13 15.27
C VAL A 52 -8.74 -6.81 15.85
N ARG A 53 -9.63 -7.80 15.91
CA ARG A 53 -10.98 -7.62 16.46
C ARG A 53 -10.97 -7.32 17.96
N SER A 54 -10.09 -7.93 18.74
CA SER A 54 -10.02 -7.76 20.19
C SER A 54 -9.76 -6.32 20.61
N VAL A 55 -9.06 -5.57 19.77
CA VAL A 55 -8.67 -4.16 20.03
C VAL A 55 -9.49 -3.15 19.21
N GLY A 56 -10.47 -3.61 18.43
CA GLY A 56 -11.35 -2.76 17.65
C GLY A 56 -10.72 -2.07 16.46
N LEU A 57 -9.56 -2.57 15.96
CA LEU A 57 -8.94 -2.10 14.74
C LEU A 57 -9.69 -2.62 13.51
N THR A 58 -9.60 -1.90 12.40
CA THR A 58 -10.08 -2.32 11.08
C THR A 58 -8.92 -2.59 10.14
N ALA A 59 -9.17 -3.34 9.06
CA ALA A 59 -8.17 -3.60 8.02
C ALA A 59 -8.79 -3.34 6.64
N PRO A 60 -8.86 -2.08 6.18
CA PRO A 60 -9.50 -1.75 4.91
C PRO A 60 -8.74 -2.29 3.70
N THR A 61 -7.42 -2.38 3.79
CA THR A 61 -6.51 -2.92 2.78
C THR A 61 -5.66 -4.04 3.37
N SER A 62 -5.07 -4.89 2.53
CA SER A 62 -4.07 -5.87 2.95
C SER A 62 -3.17 -6.27 1.80
N HIS A 63 -1.87 -6.41 2.07
CA HIS A 63 -0.91 -6.98 1.14
C HIS A 63 -0.99 -8.50 1.10
N VAL A 64 -1.14 -9.06 -0.09
CA VAL A 64 -1.16 -10.51 -0.33
C VAL A 64 -0.80 -10.80 -1.79
N GLY A 65 -0.03 -11.86 -2.04
CA GLY A 65 0.21 -12.34 -3.40
C GLY A 65 -1.09 -12.82 -4.05
N LEU A 66 -1.38 -12.30 -5.23
CA LEU A 66 -2.61 -12.60 -5.96
C LEU A 66 -2.36 -13.40 -7.24
N LEU A 67 -1.12 -13.39 -7.73
CA LEU A 67 -0.72 -14.05 -8.97
C LEU A 67 -0.01 -15.39 -8.75
N ASP A 68 0.05 -15.88 -7.52
CA ASP A 68 0.65 -17.16 -7.11
C ASP A 68 -0.31 -18.37 -7.21
N GLY A 69 -1.56 -18.14 -7.68
CA GLY A 69 -2.60 -19.16 -7.78
C GLY A 69 -3.44 -19.37 -6.52
N ARG A 70 -3.16 -18.64 -5.43
CA ARG A 70 -3.88 -18.75 -4.15
C ARG A 70 -4.91 -17.63 -3.91
N HIS A 71 -5.28 -16.85 -4.94
CA HIS A 71 -6.17 -15.70 -4.80
C HIS A 71 -7.55 -16.05 -4.17
N ASN A 72 -8.09 -17.26 -4.38
CA ASN A 72 -9.34 -17.67 -3.73
C ASN A 72 -9.20 -17.83 -2.21
N GLU A 73 -8.04 -18.27 -1.72
CA GLU A 73 -7.72 -18.32 -0.29
C GLU A 73 -7.59 -16.89 0.28
N ALA A 74 -6.94 -16.01 -0.48
CA ALA A 74 -6.83 -14.59 -0.13
C ALA A 74 -8.20 -13.91 -0.04
N PHE A 75 -9.13 -14.20 -0.95
CA PHE A 75 -10.51 -13.69 -0.90
C PHE A 75 -11.26 -14.17 0.35
N ALA A 76 -11.10 -15.44 0.71
CA ALA A 76 -11.71 -16.01 1.92
C ALA A 76 -11.13 -15.35 3.17
N ALA A 77 -9.82 -15.15 3.24
CA ALA A 77 -9.14 -14.48 4.34
C ALA A 77 -9.57 -12.99 4.47
N ALA A 78 -9.68 -12.29 3.34
CA ALA A 78 -10.16 -10.91 3.28
C ALA A 78 -11.56 -10.77 3.91
N LYS A 79 -12.49 -11.63 3.54
CA LYS A 79 -13.86 -11.62 4.08
C LYS A 79 -13.89 -11.87 5.59
N ARG A 80 -13.03 -12.74 6.08
CA ARG A 80 -12.93 -13.03 7.53
C ARG A 80 -12.48 -11.81 8.31
N LEU A 81 -11.47 -11.08 7.81
CA LEU A 81 -10.91 -9.92 8.50
C LEU A 81 -11.68 -8.62 8.19
N GLY A 82 -12.52 -8.61 7.16
CA GLY A 82 -13.26 -7.42 6.72
C GLY A 82 -12.41 -6.51 5.81
N VAL A 83 -11.42 -7.07 5.11
CA VAL A 83 -10.62 -6.36 4.11
C VAL A 83 -11.49 -6.12 2.87
N GLU A 84 -11.47 -4.90 2.37
CA GLU A 84 -12.21 -4.48 1.18
C GLU A 84 -11.34 -4.49 -0.09
N THR A 85 -10.05 -4.21 0.06
CA THR A 85 -9.11 -4.14 -1.05
C THR A 85 -7.87 -4.99 -0.78
N LEU A 86 -7.64 -5.98 -1.64
CA LEU A 86 -6.44 -6.82 -1.63
C LEU A 86 -5.41 -6.23 -2.59
N ILE A 87 -4.20 -6.02 -2.12
CA ILE A 87 -3.13 -5.37 -2.86
C ILE A 87 -2.01 -6.38 -3.08
N ASP A 88 -1.70 -6.66 -4.36
CA ASP A 88 -0.51 -7.44 -4.69
C ASP A 88 0.72 -6.55 -4.47
N PRO A 89 1.60 -6.91 -3.52
CA PRO A 89 2.72 -6.06 -3.18
C PRO A 89 3.96 -6.29 -4.05
N TYR A 90 3.96 -7.31 -4.91
CA TYR A 90 5.20 -7.71 -5.56
C TYR A 90 5.00 -8.52 -6.84
N VAL A 91 5.53 -8.00 -7.92
CA VAL A 91 5.79 -8.77 -9.15
C VAL A 91 7.27 -8.59 -9.50
N SER A 92 7.92 -9.66 -9.99
CA SER A 92 9.36 -9.66 -10.22
C SER A 92 9.82 -8.55 -11.18
N GLU A 93 11.04 -8.05 -11.00
CA GLU A 93 11.58 -6.94 -11.79
C GLU A 93 11.60 -7.24 -13.29
N GLU A 94 11.80 -8.51 -13.70
CA GLU A 94 11.80 -8.94 -15.08
C GLU A 94 10.46 -8.66 -15.79
N SER A 95 9.35 -8.69 -15.05
CA SER A 95 7.99 -8.44 -15.57
C SER A 95 7.76 -6.98 -15.96
N TRP A 96 8.69 -6.09 -15.64
CA TRP A 96 8.59 -4.65 -15.92
C TRP A 96 9.51 -4.16 -17.03
N THR A 97 10.29 -5.07 -17.65
CA THR A 97 11.34 -4.72 -18.59
C THR A 97 10.86 -4.51 -20.02
N THR A 98 9.69 -5.04 -20.39
CA THR A 98 9.10 -4.92 -21.72
C THR A 98 7.61 -4.62 -21.65
N ARG A 99 7.07 -3.99 -22.68
CA ARG A 99 5.62 -3.72 -22.79
C ARG A 99 4.79 -5.00 -22.76
N GLU A 100 5.28 -6.07 -23.37
CA GLU A 100 4.63 -7.37 -23.44
C GLU A 100 4.55 -8.00 -22.03
N ALA A 101 5.63 -7.98 -21.25
CA ALA A 101 5.65 -8.51 -19.88
C ALA A 101 4.73 -7.70 -18.96
N ILE A 102 4.72 -6.36 -19.08
CA ILE A 102 3.80 -5.48 -18.37
C ILE A 102 2.34 -5.81 -18.73
N ALA A 103 2.05 -6.00 -20.02
CA ALA A 103 0.71 -6.34 -20.48
C ALA A 103 0.24 -7.71 -19.97
N GLU A 104 1.15 -8.68 -19.83
CA GLU A 104 0.83 -9.98 -19.23
C GLU A 104 0.48 -9.84 -17.74
N THR A 105 1.27 -9.09 -16.99
CA THR A 105 0.99 -8.79 -15.57
C THR A 105 -0.34 -8.06 -15.42
N ALA A 106 -0.58 -7.03 -16.24
CA ALA A 106 -1.83 -6.26 -16.23
C ALA A 106 -3.05 -7.13 -16.52
N ARG A 107 -2.95 -8.02 -17.51
CA ARG A 107 -4.02 -8.98 -17.86
C ARG A 107 -4.29 -9.94 -16.71
N ALA A 108 -3.24 -10.54 -16.14
CA ALA A 108 -3.37 -11.50 -15.03
C ALA A 108 -4.04 -10.85 -13.82
N LEU A 109 -3.62 -9.66 -13.42
CA LEU A 109 -4.21 -8.96 -12.28
C LEU A 109 -5.66 -8.50 -12.58
N THR A 110 -5.94 -8.10 -13.82
CA THR A 110 -7.31 -7.77 -14.26
C THR A 110 -8.23 -8.99 -14.18
N GLU A 111 -7.79 -10.18 -14.59
CA GLU A 111 -8.56 -11.42 -14.45
C GLU A 111 -8.88 -11.74 -12.99
N VAL A 112 -7.89 -11.61 -12.09
CA VAL A 112 -8.11 -11.78 -10.65
C VAL A 112 -9.08 -10.72 -10.11
N SER A 113 -9.00 -9.47 -10.58
CA SER A 113 -9.88 -8.39 -10.13
C SER A 113 -11.35 -8.63 -10.48
N LEU A 114 -11.62 -9.23 -11.63
CA LEU A 114 -12.98 -9.62 -12.02
C LEU A 114 -13.55 -10.70 -11.09
N ALA A 115 -12.75 -11.72 -10.76
CA ALA A 115 -13.14 -12.75 -9.80
C ALA A 115 -13.33 -12.20 -8.38
N ALA A 116 -12.55 -11.22 -7.98
CA ALA A 116 -12.69 -10.52 -6.71
C ALA A 116 -13.97 -9.67 -6.64
N ALA A 117 -14.29 -8.95 -7.73
CA ALA A 117 -15.50 -8.13 -7.84
C ALA A 117 -16.78 -8.94 -7.66
N ASP A 118 -16.87 -10.16 -8.20
CA ASP A 118 -17.97 -11.09 -7.98
C ASP A 118 -18.18 -11.45 -6.50
N GLN A 119 -17.17 -11.21 -5.68
CA GLN A 119 -17.17 -11.44 -4.24
C GLN A 119 -17.26 -10.16 -3.39
N GLY A 120 -17.42 -8.99 -4.04
CA GLY A 120 -17.50 -7.69 -3.38
C GLY A 120 -16.15 -7.16 -2.91
N LEU A 121 -15.04 -7.66 -3.47
CA LEU A 121 -13.68 -7.25 -3.16
C LEU A 121 -13.08 -6.43 -4.32
N ARG A 122 -12.14 -5.57 -3.99
CA ARG A 122 -11.28 -4.88 -4.98
C ARG A 122 -9.89 -5.49 -4.97
N VAL A 123 -9.19 -5.32 -6.08
CA VAL A 123 -7.79 -5.73 -6.26
C VAL A 123 -6.97 -4.51 -6.59
N GLY A 124 -5.79 -4.42 -6.02
CA GLY A 124 -4.82 -3.36 -6.27
C GLY A 124 -3.42 -3.88 -6.49
N TYR A 125 -2.54 -2.96 -6.87
CA TYR A 125 -1.10 -3.18 -7.00
C TYR A 125 -0.32 -2.11 -6.24
N HIS A 126 0.74 -2.52 -5.56
CA HIS A 126 1.68 -1.66 -4.85
C HIS A 126 3.03 -1.64 -5.56
N ASN A 127 3.58 -0.45 -5.81
CA ASN A 127 4.85 -0.29 -6.51
C ASN A 127 6.06 -0.26 -5.57
N HIS A 128 7.20 -0.61 -6.15
CA HIS A 128 8.53 -0.32 -5.65
C HIS A 128 9.23 0.67 -6.58
N TRP A 129 10.57 0.75 -6.52
CA TRP A 129 11.32 1.70 -7.35
C TRP A 129 11.49 1.22 -8.79
N TRP A 130 11.59 -0.10 -9.01
CA TRP A 130 11.90 -0.65 -10.35
C TRP A 130 10.79 -0.40 -11.37
N GLU A 131 9.53 -0.41 -11.00
CA GLU A 131 8.41 -0.08 -11.89
C GLU A 131 8.45 1.38 -12.36
N LEU A 132 9.20 2.22 -11.64
CA LEU A 132 9.35 3.63 -11.93
C LEU A 132 10.71 3.98 -12.54
N GLU A 133 11.76 3.22 -12.22
CA GLU A 133 13.07 3.32 -12.85
C GLU A 133 13.04 2.77 -14.28
N GLN A 134 12.36 1.65 -14.50
CA GLN A 134 12.19 1.07 -15.84
C GLN A 134 11.32 1.98 -16.72
N ARG A 135 11.76 2.14 -17.96
CA ARG A 135 11.10 3.01 -18.95
C ARG A 135 10.76 2.25 -20.23
N ILE A 136 9.52 2.35 -20.65
CA ILE A 136 9.06 1.85 -21.95
C ILE A 136 8.78 3.07 -22.83
N ASP A 137 9.57 3.24 -23.88
CA ASP A 137 9.50 4.41 -24.77
C ASP A 137 9.53 5.76 -24.03
N GLY A 138 10.29 5.83 -22.92
CA GLY A 138 10.43 7.02 -22.08
C GLY A 138 9.39 7.17 -20.98
N THR A 139 8.34 6.35 -20.96
CA THR A 139 7.29 6.35 -19.93
C THR A 139 7.64 5.35 -18.82
N PRO A 140 7.49 5.70 -17.52
CA PRO A 140 7.66 4.74 -16.42
C PRO A 140 6.80 3.49 -16.62
N ALA A 141 7.35 2.32 -16.30
CA ALA A 141 6.64 1.05 -16.47
C ALA A 141 5.35 0.98 -15.65
N LEU A 142 5.30 1.59 -14.46
CA LEU A 142 4.07 1.71 -13.68
C LEU A 142 2.97 2.49 -14.40
N GLU A 143 3.30 3.57 -15.11
CA GLU A 143 2.32 4.34 -15.88
C GLU A 143 1.82 3.55 -17.09
N VAL A 144 2.73 2.82 -17.77
CA VAL A 144 2.32 1.88 -18.84
C VAL A 144 1.39 0.79 -18.31
N PHE A 145 1.67 0.26 -17.12
CA PHE A 145 0.81 -0.70 -16.43
C PHE A 145 -0.55 -0.10 -16.11
N ALA A 146 -0.58 1.12 -15.55
CA ALA A 146 -1.82 1.83 -15.22
C ALA A 146 -2.73 2.06 -16.44
N ASP A 147 -2.16 2.23 -17.63
CA ASP A 147 -2.91 2.33 -18.88
C ASP A 147 -3.46 0.99 -19.37
N LEU A 148 -2.86 -0.13 -18.95
CA LEU A 148 -3.20 -1.48 -19.42
C LEU A 148 -4.12 -2.26 -18.49
N ILE A 149 -4.16 -1.92 -17.20
CA ILE A 149 -5.04 -2.57 -16.22
C ILE A 149 -6.49 -2.15 -16.44
N GLY A 150 -7.43 -3.08 -16.16
CA GLY A 150 -8.86 -2.80 -16.19
C GLY A 150 -9.30 -1.82 -15.07
N ASP A 151 -10.50 -1.28 -15.22
CA ASP A 151 -11.05 -0.27 -14.28
C ASP A 151 -11.26 -0.81 -12.86
N ASN A 152 -11.32 -2.12 -12.70
CA ASN A 152 -11.47 -2.79 -11.39
C ASN A 152 -10.16 -2.95 -10.62
N VAL A 153 -9.01 -2.64 -11.23
CA VAL A 153 -7.71 -2.67 -10.56
C VAL A 153 -7.34 -1.27 -10.11
N VAL A 154 -7.06 -1.12 -8.82
CA VAL A 154 -6.65 0.13 -8.20
C VAL A 154 -5.16 0.13 -7.88
N LEU A 155 -4.63 1.28 -7.49
CA LEU A 155 -3.22 1.42 -7.12
C LEU A 155 -3.10 1.85 -5.65
N GLU A 156 -2.13 1.28 -4.98
CA GLU A 156 -1.56 1.81 -3.77
C GLU A 156 -0.17 2.35 -4.10
N LEU A 157 -0.02 3.67 -4.09
CA LEU A 157 1.23 4.30 -4.49
C LEU A 157 2.20 4.43 -3.32
N ASP A 158 3.36 3.79 -3.42
CA ASP A 158 4.48 4.08 -2.53
C ASP A 158 5.23 5.32 -3.03
N THR A 159 5.03 6.41 -2.33
CA THR A 159 5.57 7.72 -2.72
C THR A 159 7.08 7.83 -2.51
N TYR A 160 7.65 7.11 -1.52
CA TYR A 160 9.08 7.05 -1.29
C TYR A 160 9.79 6.27 -2.41
N TRP A 161 9.27 5.10 -2.76
CA TRP A 161 9.82 4.32 -3.87
C TRP A 161 9.65 5.03 -5.21
N SER A 162 8.62 5.90 -5.34
CA SER A 162 8.50 6.75 -6.54
C SER A 162 9.68 7.71 -6.67
N ALA A 163 10.09 8.34 -5.59
CA ALA A 163 11.26 9.22 -5.59
C ALA A 163 12.58 8.46 -5.82
N VAL A 164 12.72 7.26 -5.23
CA VAL A 164 13.89 6.38 -5.47
C VAL A 164 13.97 5.97 -6.94
N GLY A 165 12.85 5.66 -7.58
CA GLY A 165 12.74 5.38 -9.03
C GLY A 165 12.83 6.62 -9.93
N ALA A 166 13.28 7.77 -9.37
CA ALA A 166 13.47 9.04 -10.06
C ALA A 166 12.19 9.61 -10.73
N VAL A 167 11.05 9.41 -10.07
CA VAL A 167 9.75 10.01 -10.45
C VAL A 167 9.22 10.87 -9.30
N ASP A 168 8.83 12.10 -9.61
CA ASP A 168 8.21 13.00 -8.65
C ASP A 168 6.85 12.40 -8.19
N PRO A 169 6.70 12.07 -6.89
CA PRO A 169 5.51 11.41 -6.38
C PRO A 169 4.25 12.29 -6.47
N VAL A 170 4.36 13.61 -6.31
CA VAL A 170 3.22 14.53 -6.40
C VAL A 170 2.70 14.61 -7.84
N ALA A 171 3.61 14.76 -8.79
CA ALA A 171 3.27 14.76 -10.21
C ALA A 171 2.71 13.40 -10.66
N LEU A 172 3.23 12.29 -10.13
CA LEU A 172 2.74 10.94 -10.42
C LEU A 172 1.33 10.72 -9.88
N LEU A 173 1.04 11.14 -8.65
CA LEU A 173 -0.31 11.14 -8.08
C LEU A 173 -1.30 11.86 -8.98
N GLY A 174 -0.93 13.05 -9.47
CA GLY A 174 -1.77 13.82 -10.40
C GLY A 174 -2.05 13.10 -11.72
N ARG A 175 -1.09 12.34 -12.25
CA ARG A 175 -1.26 11.58 -13.50
C ARG A 175 -2.08 10.30 -13.30
N LEU A 176 -1.85 9.57 -12.22
CA LEU A 176 -2.58 8.34 -11.91
C LEU A 176 -4.02 8.61 -11.43
N GLY A 177 -4.26 9.78 -10.82
CA GLY A 177 -5.58 10.26 -10.45
C GLY A 177 -6.37 9.29 -9.58
N GLU A 178 -7.63 9.09 -9.90
CA GLU A 178 -8.58 8.27 -9.13
C GLU A 178 -8.24 6.77 -9.08
N ARG A 179 -7.25 6.31 -9.85
CA ARG A 179 -6.75 4.94 -9.72
C ARG A 179 -6.02 4.71 -8.40
N VAL A 180 -5.44 5.76 -7.80
CA VAL A 180 -4.77 5.67 -6.51
C VAL A 180 -5.79 5.79 -5.39
N VAL A 181 -6.00 4.71 -4.66
CA VAL A 181 -6.97 4.62 -3.55
C VAL A 181 -6.28 4.57 -2.18
N ALA A 182 -4.99 4.29 -2.16
CA ALA A 182 -4.15 4.28 -0.97
C ALA A 182 -2.75 4.76 -1.31
N ILE A 183 -2.03 5.26 -0.32
CA ILE A 183 -0.62 5.64 -0.45
C ILE A 183 0.19 5.10 0.72
N HIS A 184 1.41 4.67 0.44
CA HIS A 184 2.41 4.49 1.48
C HIS A 184 3.22 5.77 1.64
N VAL A 185 3.12 6.34 2.85
CA VAL A 185 3.87 7.53 3.25
C VAL A 185 5.12 7.08 4.00
N LYS A 186 6.27 7.21 3.36
CA LYS A 186 7.58 6.94 3.94
C LYS A 186 8.47 8.17 3.73
N ASP A 187 9.46 8.36 4.60
CA ASP A 187 10.40 9.47 4.49
C ASP A 187 11.84 9.01 4.76
N GLY A 188 12.79 9.84 4.44
CA GLY A 188 14.22 9.56 4.55
C GLY A 188 15.00 10.20 3.40
N PRO A 189 16.23 9.72 3.10
CA PRO A 189 17.09 10.32 2.07
C PRO A 189 16.70 9.95 0.62
N ALA A 190 15.58 9.28 0.37
CA ALA A 190 15.13 8.77 -0.93
C ALA A 190 16.20 7.87 -1.59
N THR A 191 16.64 6.85 -0.87
CA THR A 191 17.62 5.85 -1.31
C THR A 191 17.08 4.44 -1.15
N MET A 192 17.77 3.45 -1.72
CA MET A 192 17.43 2.03 -1.57
C MET A 192 17.76 1.47 -0.18
N ASP A 193 18.48 2.20 0.66
CA ASP A 193 18.76 1.79 2.03
C ASP A 193 17.56 2.00 2.92
N MET A 194 16.80 0.92 3.16
CA MET A 194 15.62 0.95 4.03
C MET A 194 15.96 1.30 5.48
N SER A 195 17.19 1.05 5.94
CA SER A 195 17.61 1.39 7.31
C SER A 195 17.82 2.89 7.52
N ALA A 196 17.93 3.66 6.42
CA ALA A 196 18.06 5.10 6.44
C ALA A 196 16.70 5.84 6.44
N GLN A 197 15.57 5.12 6.39
CA GLN A 197 14.25 5.73 6.47
C GLN A 197 14.07 6.44 7.82
N GLN A 198 13.31 7.52 7.79
CA GLN A 198 13.10 8.44 8.91
C GLN A 198 11.60 8.64 9.15
N PRO A 199 11.19 9.11 10.32
CA PRO A 199 9.80 9.52 10.52
C PRO A 199 9.37 10.56 9.49
N ALA A 200 8.10 10.49 9.06
CA ALA A 200 7.54 11.40 8.08
C ALA A 200 7.74 12.87 8.50
N GLY A 201 8.19 13.70 7.57
CA GLY A 201 8.53 15.10 7.79
C GLY A 201 9.96 15.35 8.31
N GLN A 202 10.79 14.32 8.49
CA GLN A 202 12.19 14.45 8.93
C GLN A 202 13.21 14.13 7.85
N GLY A 203 12.77 13.64 6.69
CA GLY A 203 13.60 13.35 5.53
C GLY A 203 13.50 14.41 4.44
N VAL A 204 13.68 13.96 3.19
CA VAL A 204 13.65 14.84 1.99
C VAL A 204 12.36 14.74 1.19
N MET A 205 11.44 13.85 1.59
CA MET A 205 10.20 13.65 0.85
C MET A 205 9.24 14.84 1.01
N PRO A 206 8.52 15.24 -0.06
CA PRO A 206 7.56 16.34 -0.02
C PRO A 206 6.22 15.88 0.62
N ILE A 207 6.28 15.42 1.88
CA ILE A 207 5.15 14.74 2.54
C ILE A 207 3.89 15.62 2.58
N ALA A 208 4.05 16.92 2.87
CA ALA A 208 2.93 17.85 2.92
C ALA A 208 2.22 17.97 1.56
N ASP A 209 2.99 18.06 0.47
CA ASP A 209 2.43 18.17 -0.89
C ASP A 209 1.79 16.84 -1.34
N VAL A 210 2.39 15.70 -0.97
CA VAL A 210 1.82 14.37 -1.20
C VAL A 210 0.45 14.25 -0.53
N LEU A 211 0.34 14.61 0.75
CA LEU A 211 -0.91 14.53 1.49
C LEU A 211 -1.96 15.51 0.93
N ALA A 212 -1.56 16.72 0.54
CA ALA A 212 -2.45 17.68 -0.11
C ALA A 212 -2.95 17.19 -1.48
N GLY A 213 -2.14 16.43 -2.21
CA GLY A 213 -2.53 15.81 -3.48
C GLY A 213 -3.57 14.70 -3.32
N CYS A 214 -3.58 14.03 -2.17
CA CYS A 214 -4.54 12.95 -1.88
C CYS A 214 -5.89 13.47 -1.34
N ASP A 215 -5.87 14.60 -0.63
CA ASP A 215 -7.08 15.22 -0.08
C ASP A 215 -6.98 16.73 -0.20
N PRO A 216 -7.72 17.35 -1.17
CA PRO A 216 -7.68 18.79 -1.36
C PRO A 216 -8.19 19.60 -0.16
N PHE A 217 -8.80 18.95 0.83
CA PHE A 217 -9.24 19.56 2.10
C PHE A 217 -8.31 19.26 3.28
N ALA A 218 -7.25 18.46 3.07
CA ALA A 218 -6.28 18.14 4.12
C ALA A 218 -5.56 19.43 4.58
N GLN A 219 -5.28 19.47 5.88
CA GLN A 219 -4.32 20.43 6.45
C GLN A 219 -2.99 19.67 6.62
N PRO A 220 -2.06 19.74 5.66
CA PRO A 220 -0.90 18.84 5.60
C PRO A 220 -0.05 18.88 6.87
N GLU A 221 0.19 20.08 7.42
CA GLU A 221 1.00 20.27 8.62
C GLU A 221 0.39 19.58 9.85
N SER A 222 -0.94 19.72 10.04
CA SER A 222 -1.62 19.07 11.17
C SER A 222 -1.65 17.54 11.08
N MET A 223 -1.67 17.00 9.86
CA MET A 223 -1.58 15.55 9.63
C MET A 223 -0.19 15.01 9.92
N LEU A 224 0.85 15.74 9.52
CA LEU A 224 2.25 15.38 9.79
C LEU A 224 2.55 15.34 11.29
N ASP A 225 2.13 16.34 12.04
CA ASP A 225 2.35 16.40 13.48
C ASP A 225 1.63 15.24 14.18
N GLU A 226 0.41 14.94 13.79
CA GLU A 226 -0.36 13.83 14.35
C GLU A 226 0.28 12.47 14.03
N TYR A 227 0.74 12.27 12.79
CA TYR A 227 1.40 11.04 12.36
C TYR A 227 2.74 10.84 13.09
N ASN A 228 3.58 11.86 13.15
CA ASN A 228 4.88 11.80 13.82
C ASN A 228 4.75 11.59 15.33
N LEU A 229 3.79 12.26 15.98
CA LEU A 229 3.51 12.05 17.39
C LEU A 229 3.04 10.63 17.70
N ARG A 230 2.34 9.98 16.77
CA ARG A 230 1.86 8.61 16.93
C ARG A 230 2.98 7.60 16.72
N LEU A 231 3.74 7.70 15.63
CA LEU A 231 4.85 6.77 15.35
C LEU A 231 6.00 6.83 16.34
N ALA A 232 6.34 8.00 16.87
CA ALA A 232 7.39 8.15 17.89
C ALA A 232 7.09 7.42 19.21
N ARG A 233 5.91 6.82 19.37
CA ARG A 233 5.47 6.08 20.55
C ARG A 233 5.48 4.56 20.36
N VAL A 234 5.80 4.06 19.16
CA VAL A 234 5.98 2.64 18.83
C VAL A 234 7.41 2.23 19.11
#